data_2145cd5276877c2cf3e7f8bc88d1c6f5
#
_entry.id   2145cd5276877c2cf3e7f8bc88d1c6f5
#
_cell.length_a   1.000
_cell.length_b   1.000
_cell.length_c   1.000
_cell.angle_alpha   90.00
_cell.angle_beta   90.00
_cell.angle_gamma   90.00
#
_symmetry.space_group_name_H-M   'P 1'
#
loop_
_entity.id
_entity.type
_entity.pdbx_description
1 polymer ?
#
loop_
_entity_poly.entity_id
_entity_poly.type
_entity_poly.pdbx_seq_one_letter_code
_entity_poly.pdbx_strand_id
1 'polypeptide(L)'
;MASTQESKLDQQKFDQGMTTQQYIDQIKVNKDPFVAIYDEVQVPADSLELFNGLNEPLKLAVFTADWCGDAMSTTPVILKLADSTPNISLQVFNRDDELELSNSLLPEHRAGTVPIFVLMDRGMNQMVRFIETANTLVPDIDAMDAVIDAETVGMSEAEQRQAKRGRRTSYLSLIHI
;
A
#
# COMPACT_ATOMS: atom_id res chain seq x y z
N MET A 1 -32.84 16.48 -4.98
CA MET A 1 -31.38 16.64 -4.88
C MET A 1 -30.88 15.54 -3.97
N ALA A 2 -30.38 14.46 -4.52
CA ALA A 2 -29.77 13.40 -3.72
C ALA A 2 -28.39 13.92 -3.31
N SER A 3 -28.15 14.13 -2.00
CA SER A 3 -26.82 14.40 -1.48
C SER A 3 -26.02 13.14 -1.69
N THR A 4 -25.06 13.18 -2.61
CA THR A 4 -24.00 12.20 -2.69
C THR A 4 -23.29 12.26 -1.35
N GLN A 5 -23.56 11.29 -0.48
CA GLN A 5 -22.81 11.13 0.75
C GLN A 5 -21.42 10.68 0.31
N GLU A 6 -20.46 11.60 0.30
CA GLU A 6 -19.06 11.26 0.05
C GLU A 6 -18.67 10.17 1.02
N SER A 7 -18.26 9.04 0.49
CA SER A 7 -17.71 7.93 1.27
C SER A 7 -16.50 8.45 2.04
N LYS A 8 -16.63 8.59 3.35
CA LYS A 8 -15.62 9.18 4.21
C LYS A 8 -15.00 8.12 5.10
N LEU A 9 -13.67 8.13 5.19
CA LEU A 9 -12.93 7.31 6.15
C LEU A 9 -13.09 7.90 7.56
N ASP A 10 -14.22 7.63 8.19
CA ASP A 10 -14.51 7.97 9.59
C ASP A 10 -14.23 6.78 10.53
N GLN A 11 -14.42 6.96 11.84
CA GLN A 11 -14.20 5.93 12.83
C GLN A 11 -15.04 4.68 12.59
N GLN A 12 -16.31 4.85 12.23
CA GLN A 12 -17.20 3.71 11.98
C GLN A 12 -16.72 2.89 10.79
N LYS A 13 -16.24 3.56 9.73
CA LYS A 13 -15.68 2.89 8.57
C LYS A 13 -14.33 2.24 8.87
N PHE A 14 -13.48 2.93 9.62
CA PHE A 14 -12.19 2.38 10.04
C PHE A 14 -12.36 1.06 10.80
N ASP A 15 -13.30 1.00 11.74
CA ASP A 15 -13.56 -0.19 12.57
C ASP A 15 -14.13 -1.39 11.78
N GLN A 16 -14.51 -1.21 10.51
CA GLN A 16 -14.97 -2.28 9.61
C GLN A 16 -13.82 -2.95 8.84
N GLY A 17 -12.60 -2.42 8.94
CA GLY A 17 -11.43 -2.99 8.29
C GLY A 17 -11.03 -4.35 8.88
N MET A 18 -10.10 -4.99 8.21
CA MET A 18 -9.53 -6.27 8.59
C MET A 18 -8.25 -6.09 9.40
N THR A 19 -7.98 -7.02 10.30
CA THR A 19 -6.63 -7.20 10.85
C THR A 19 -5.67 -7.73 9.76
N THR A 20 -4.36 -7.65 10.01
CA THR A 20 -3.34 -8.27 9.14
C THR A 20 -3.65 -9.73 8.85
N GLN A 21 -3.97 -10.53 9.88
CA GLN A 21 -4.24 -11.95 9.71
C GLN A 21 -5.49 -12.20 8.86
N GLN A 22 -6.57 -11.45 9.09
CA GLN A 22 -7.79 -11.56 8.28
C GLN A 22 -7.53 -11.22 6.81
N TYR A 23 -6.69 -10.20 6.55
CA TYR A 23 -6.31 -9.88 5.19
C TYR A 23 -5.46 -10.98 4.55
N ILE A 24 -4.43 -11.50 5.24
CA ILE A 24 -3.58 -12.60 4.75
C ILE A 24 -4.41 -13.85 4.44
N ASP A 25 -5.40 -14.17 5.27
CA ASP A 25 -6.23 -15.36 5.09
C ASP A 25 -7.05 -15.31 3.79
N GLN A 26 -7.50 -14.13 3.38
CA GLN A 26 -8.31 -13.96 2.17
C GLN A 26 -7.51 -13.81 0.86
N ILE A 27 -6.19 -13.57 0.91
CA ILE A 27 -5.34 -13.42 -0.29
C ILE A 27 -5.46 -14.67 -1.17
N LYS A 28 -5.78 -14.46 -2.44
CA LYS A 28 -5.88 -15.53 -3.47
C LYS A 28 -4.75 -15.46 -4.48
N VAL A 29 -4.28 -14.24 -4.78
CA VAL A 29 -3.19 -13.98 -5.73
C VAL A 29 -2.00 -13.43 -4.97
N ASN A 30 -0.78 -13.87 -5.31
CA ASN A 30 0.47 -13.43 -4.67
C ASN A 30 0.57 -13.71 -3.15
N LYS A 31 -0.15 -14.70 -2.61
CA LYS A 31 -0.13 -15.01 -1.17
C LYS A 31 1.25 -15.41 -0.68
N ASP A 32 1.90 -16.35 -1.34
CA ASP A 32 3.19 -16.87 -0.90
C ASP A 32 4.28 -15.80 -0.86
N PRO A 33 4.50 -14.97 -1.92
CA PRO A 33 5.48 -13.90 -1.84
C PRO A 33 5.10 -12.81 -0.83
N PHE A 34 3.80 -12.52 -0.63
CA PHE A 34 3.35 -11.57 0.38
C PHE A 34 3.70 -12.04 1.79
N VAL A 35 3.40 -13.29 2.11
CA VAL A 35 3.69 -13.91 3.43
C VAL A 35 5.19 -14.00 3.64
N ALA A 36 5.97 -14.42 2.64
CA ALA A 36 7.42 -14.47 2.72
C ALA A 36 8.02 -13.11 3.10
N ILE A 37 7.61 -12.03 2.45
CA ILE A 37 8.06 -10.68 2.78
C ILE A 37 7.64 -10.31 4.21
N TYR A 38 6.38 -10.55 4.59
CA TYR A 38 5.89 -10.23 5.93
C TYR A 38 6.69 -10.94 7.03
N ASP A 39 7.05 -12.21 6.82
CA ASP A 39 7.80 -13.01 7.79
C ASP A 39 9.28 -12.61 7.88
N GLU A 40 9.89 -12.24 6.75
CA GLU A 40 11.30 -11.88 6.65
C GLU A 40 11.62 -10.44 7.09
N VAL A 41 10.63 -9.53 7.01
CA VAL A 41 10.84 -8.11 7.36
C VAL A 41 11.24 -7.97 8.83
N GLN A 42 12.38 -7.34 9.04
CA GLN A 42 12.84 -6.89 10.35
C GLN A 42 12.65 -5.39 10.46
N VAL A 43 11.76 -4.97 11.37
CA VAL A 43 11.52 -3.54 11.60
C VAL A 43 12.72 -2.95 12.35
N PRO A 44 13.35 -1.89 11.83
CA PRO A 44 14.49 -1.25 12.51
C PRO A 44 14.13 -0.77 13.91
N ALA A 45 15.04 -0.95 14.88
CA ALA A 45 14.83 -0.55 16.26
C ALA A 45 14.48 0.95 16.39
N ASP A 46 15.18 1.81 15.63
CA ASP A 46 14.95 3.27 15.62
C ASP A 46 13.51 3.60 15.18
N SER A 47 12.96 2.85 14.21
CA SER A 47 11.57 3.01 13.79
C SER A 47 10.59 2.62 14.88
N LEU A 48 10.86 1.52 15.60
CA LEU A 48 10.02 1.08 16.72
C LEU A 48 10.10 2.06 17.89
N GLU A 49 11.28 2.58 18.22
CA GLU A 49 11.45 3.59 19.25
C GLU A 49 10.65 4.86 18.96
N LEU A 50 10.63 5.29 17.68
CA LEU A 50 9.85 6.45 17.27
C LEU A 50 8.34 6.24 17.55
N PHE A 51 7.78 5.11 17.16
CA PHE A 51 6.36 4.82 17.37
C PHE A 51 6.04 4.51 18.84
N ASN A 52 6.92 3.81 19.56
CA ASN A 52 6.73 3.52 20.98
C ASN A 52 6.85 4.77 21.85
N GLY A 53 7.54 5.81 21.39
CA GLY A 53 7.65 7.09 22.06
C GLY A 53 6.46 8.04 21.85
N LEU A 54 5.46 7.66 21.07
CA LEU A 54 4.28 8.49 20.85
C LEU A 54 3.42 8.60 22.13
N ASN A 55 2.94 9.80 22.41
CA ASN A 55 2.04 10.05 23.54
C ASN A 55 0.64 9.48 23.33
N GLU A 56 0.21 9.36 22.09
CA GLU A 56 -1.10 8.81 21.69
C GLU A 56 -0.93 7.86 20.52
N PRO A 57 -1.70 6.75 20.47
CA PRO A 57 -1.66 5.84 19.35
C PRO A 57 -2.20 6.48 18.08
N LEU A 58 -1.60 6.11 16.96
CA LEU A 58 -2.04 6.49 15.62
C LEU A 58 -2.95 5.41 15.02
N LYS A 59 -3.69 5.79 14.01
CA LYS A 59 -4.50 4.87 13.21
C LYS A 59 -3.95 4.79 11.80
N LEU A 60 -3.82 3.58 11.30
CA LEU A 60 -3.33 3.31 9.95
C LEU A 60 -4.41 2.55 9.16
N ALA A 61 -4.98 3.20 8.16
CA ALA A 61 -5.83 2.54 7.16
C ALA A 61 -5.00 2.18 5.93
N VAL A 62 -5.11 0.94 5.49
CA VAL A 62 -4.41 0.40 4.32
C VAL A 62 -5.42 -0.07 3.30
N PHE A 63 -5.40 0.53 2.10
CA PHE A 63 -6.18 0.07 0.95
C PHE A 63 -5.23 -0.64 0.01
N THR A 64 -5.49 -1.92 -0.23
CA THR A 64 -4.58 -2.80 -0.96
C THR A 64 -5.35 -3.79 -1.84
N ALA A 65 -4.66 -4.46 -2.74
CA ALA A 65 -5.23 -5.50 -3.58
C ALA A 65 -4.19 -6.61 -3.82
N ASP A 66 -4.60 -7.85 -3.71
CA ASP A 66 -3.71 -9.02 -3.79
C ASP A 66 -3.16 -9.29 -5.21
N TRP A 67 -3.81 -8.79 -6.24
CA TRP A 67 -3.37 -8.89 -7.63
C TRP A 67 -2.30 -7.84 -8.01
N CYS A 68 -2.09 -6.79 -7.19
CA CYS A 68 -1.15 -5.71 -7.49
C CYS A 68 0.26 -6.06 -7.02
N GLY A 69 1.25 -6.00 -7.92
CA GLY A 69 2.65 -6.28 -7.60
C GLY A 69 3.26 -5.28 -6.63
N ASP A 70 2.92 -3.99 -6.76
CA ASP A 70 3.42 -2.95 -5.86
C ASP A 70 2.81 -3.11 -4.45
N ALA A 71 1.53 -3.47 -4.38
CA ALA A 71 0.89 -3.81 -3.11
C ALA A 71 1.49 -5.06 -2.46
N MET A 72 1.78 -6.10 -3.26
CA MET A 72 2.41 -7.33 -2.79
C MET A 72 3.80 -7.08 -2.18
N SER A 73 4.58 -6.14 -2.70
CA SER A 73 5.93 -5.85 -2.20
C SER A 73 5.95 -4.83 -1.04
N THR A 74 5.02 -3.89 -1.00
CA THR A 74 5.05 -2.77 -0.04
C THR A 74 4.14 -3.00 1.17
N THR A 75 2.93 -3.54 0.94
CA THR A 75 1.95 -3.72 2.01
C THR A 75 2.47 -4.59 3.15
N PRO A 76 3.09 -5.78 2.94
CA PRO A 76 3.53 -6.63 4.05
C PRO A 76 4.55 -5.94 4.96
N VAL A 77 5.40 -5.07 4.41
CA VAL A 77 6.39 -4.29 5.19
C VAL A 77 5.69 -3.33 6.16
N ILE A 78 4.68 -2.62 5.67
CA ILE A 78 3.92 -1.66 6.49
C ILE A 78 3.03 -2.37 7.52
N LEU A 79 2.42 -3.51 7.15
CA LEU A 79 1.67 -4.32 8.11
C LEU A 79 2.58 -4.83 9.24
N LYS A 80 3.78 -5.33 8.88
CA LYS A 80 4.76 -5.79 9.88
C LYS A 80 5.18 -4.67 10.83
N LEU A 81 5.44 -3.48 10.31
CA LEU A 81 5.74 -2.30 11.14
C LEU A 81 4.59 -2.03 12.14
N ALA A 82 3.35 -1.95 11.64
CA ALA A 82 2.19 -1.67 12.47
C ALA A 82 1.96 -2.74 13.54
N ASP A 83 2.09 -4.01 13.19
CA ASP A 83 1.93 -5.14 14.12
C ASP A 83 3.07 -5.25 15.16
N SER A 84 4.20 -4.56 14.92
CA SER A 84 5.36 -4.56 15.82
C SER A 84 5.28 -3.51 16.93
N THR A 85 4.26 -2.67 16.95
CA THR A 85 4.06 -1.63 17.97
C THR A 85 2.61 -1.53 18.44
N PRO A 86 2.33 -1.38 19.74
CA PRO A 86 0.97 -1.17 20.23
C PRO A 86 0.42 0.24 19.91
N ASN A 87 1.27 1.14 19.44
CA ASN A 87 0.89 2.54 19.18
C ASN A 87 0.40 2.80 17.76
N ILE A 88 0.22 1.76 16.95
CA ILE A 88 -0.46 1.84 15.66
C ILE A 88 -1.68 0.91 15.67
N SER A 89 -2.87 1.47 15.58
CA SER A 89 -4.10 0.71 15.34
C SER A 89 -4.27 0.56 13.83
N LEU A 90 -4.14 -0.67 13.32
CA LEU A 90 -4.16 -0.98 11.90
C LEU A 90 -5.51 -1.54 11.46
N GLN A 91 -5.98 -1.08 10.30
CA GLN A 91 -7.11 -1.68 9.58
C GLN A 91 -6.79 -1.78 8.08
N VAL A 92 -7.05 -2.95 7.51
CA VAL A 92 -6.79 -3.24 6.09
C VAL A 92 -8.11 -3.35 5.35
N PHE A 93 -8.17 -2.75 4.17
CA PHE A 93 -9.32 -2.76 3.27
C PHE A 93 -8.91 -3.34 1.92
N ASN A 94 -9.70 -4.27 1.40
CA ASN A 94 -9.57 -4.68 0.02
C ASN A 94 -10.09 -3.55 -0.87
N ARG A 95 -9.23 -2.99 -1.72
CA ARG A 95 -9.58 -1.84 -2.57
C ARG A 95 -10.78 -2.12 -3.47
N ASP A 96 -10.93 -3.34 -3.97
CA ASP A 96 -12.00 -3.68 -4.90
C ASP A 96 -13.38 -3.69 -4.23
N ASP A 97 -13.44 -3.96 -2.92
CA ASP A 97 -14.66 -3.88 -2.12
C ASP A 97 -14.97 -2.43 -1.68
N GLU A 98 -13.95 -1.56 -1.67
CA GLU A 98 -14.02 -0.17 -1.19
C GLU A 98 -13.61 0.84 -2.27
N LEU A 99 -14.00 0.59 -3.53
CA LEU A 99 -13.51 1.34 -4.69
C LEU A 99 -13.81 2.84 -4.60
N GLU A 100 -15.03 3.22 -4.20
CA GLU A 100 -15.42 4.62 -4.07
C GLU A 100 -14.60 5.33 -2.99
N LEU A 101 -14.49 4.72 -1.80
CA LEU A 101 -13.72 5.27 -0.70
C LEU A 101 -12.24 5.36 -1.06
N SER A 102 -11.63 4.32 -1.63
CA SER A 102 -10.23 4.35 -2.02
C SER A 102 -9.94 5.43 -3.07
N ASN A 103 -10.83 5.60 -4.05
CA ASN A 103 -10.69 6.65 -5.06
C ASN A 103 -10.85 8.06 -4.48
N SER A 104 -11.69 8.25 -3.46
CA SER A 104 -11.82 9.54 -2.76
C SER A 104 -10.54 9.98 -2.05
N LEU A 105 -9.66 9.02 -1.75
CA LEU A 105 -8.34 9.25 -1.15
C LEU A 105 -7.26 9.55 -2.20
N LEU A 106 -7.57 9.54 -3.48
CA LEU A 106 -6.61 9.70 -4.57
C LEU A 106 -6.87 11.00 -5.35
N PRO A 107 -5.83 11.61 -5.92
CA PRO A 107 -6.03 12.57 -6.99
C PRO A 107 -6.78 11.90 -8.16
N GLU A 108 -7.64 12.62 -8.85
CA GLU A 108 -8.49 12.09 -9.93
C GLU A 108 -7.69 11.30 -10.99
N HIS A 109 -6.54 11.84 -11.41
CA HIS A 109 -5.67 11.20 -12.40
C HIS A 109 -4.98 9.92 -11.90
N ARG A 110 -5.09 9.59 -10.61
CA ARG A 110 -4.56 8.37 -9.99
C ARG A 110 -5.66 7.42 -9.49
N ALA A 111 -6.91 7.61 -9.93
CA ALA A 111 -8.00 6.72 -9.55
C ALA A 111 -7.65 5.25 -9.82
N GLY A 112 -7.95 4.39 -8.86
CA GLY A 112 -7.66 2.96 -8.94
C GLY A 112 -6.26 2.54 -8.48
N THR A 113 -5.35 3.47 -8.16
CA THR A 113 -3.99 3.16 -7.68
C THR A 113 -4.03 2.48 -6.31
N VAL A 114 -3.19 1.47 -6.12
CA VAL A 114 -2.91 0.78 -4.85
C VAL A 114 -1.44 0.40 -4.74
N PRO A 115 -0.88 0.29 -3.52
CA PRO A 115 -1.51 0.48 -2.22
C PRO A 115 -1.66 1.95 -1.82
N ILE A 116 -2.60 2.22 -0.90
CA ILE A 116 -2.75 3.53 -0.24
C ILE A 116 -2.62 3.30 1.26
N PHE A 117 -1.77 4.08 1.91
CA PHE A 117 -1.59 4.08 3.36
C PHE A 117 -2.00 5.44 3.90
N VAL A 118 -2.95 5.47 4.82
CA VAL A 118 -3.45 6.70 5.44
C VAL A 118 -3.18 6.65 6.93
N LEU A 119 -2.24 7.47 7.39
CA LEU A 119 -1.94 7.63 8.80
C LEU A 119 -2.77 8.78 9.37
N MET A 120 -3.45 8.51 10.47
CA MET A 120 -4.38 9.42 11.11
C MET A 120 -4.07 9.53 12.61
N ASP A 121 -4.44 10.67 13.19
CA ASP A 121 -4.46 10.83 14.63
C ASP A 121 -5.65 10.09 15.28
N ARG A 122 -5.75 10.14 16.61
CA ARG A 122 -6.85 9.53 17.36
C ARG A 122 -8.23 10.05 16.93
N GLY A 123 -8.31 11.32 16.48
CA GLY A 123 -9.52 11.99 16.03
C GLY A 123 -9.89 11.71 14.56
N MET A 124 -9.22 10.78 13.89
CA MET A 124 -9.39 10.48 12.46
C MET A 124 -8.95 11.62 11.52
N ASN A 125 -8.16 12.58 12.01
CA ASN A 125 -7.57 13.58 11.13
C ASN A 125 -6.40 12.97 10.38
N GLN A 126 -6.43 13.04 9.06
CA GLN A 126 -5.34 12.56 8.22
C GLN A 126 -4.07 13.38 8.47
N MET A 127 -3.01 12.70 8.85
CA MET A 127 -1.68 13.29 9.04
C MET A 127 -0.80 13.11 7.80
N VAL A 128 -0.74 11.88 7.29
CA VAL A 128 0.07 11.50 6.14
C VAL A 128 -0.72 10.53 5.25
N ARG A 129 -0.51 10.64 3.96
CA ARG A 129 -0.99 9.67 2.98
C ARG A 129 0.14 9.31 2.04
N PHE A 130 0.39 8.01 1.91
CA PHE A 130 1.33 7.46 0.96
C PHE A 130 0.57 6.66 -0.12
N ILE A 131 0.93 6.84 -1.38
CA ILE A 131 0.25 6.24 -2.52
C ILE A 131 1.29 5.52 -3.36
N GLU A 132 1.17 4.18 -3.43
CA GLU A 132 1.93 3.28 -4.28
C GLU A 132 3.44 3.35 -4.08
N THR A 133 4.08 4.44 -4.51
CA THR A 133 5.54 4.57 -4.57
C THR A 133 5.98 5.88 -3.93
N ALA A 134 7.11 5.86 -3.23
CA ALA A 134 7.72 7.08 -2.69
C ALA A 134 8.08 8.05 -3.82
N ASN A 135 7.75 9.33 -3.66
CA ASN A 135 8.04 10.36 -4.66
C ASN A 135 9.52 10.42 -5.06
N THR A 136 10.43 10.05 -4.15
CA THR A 136 11.87 9.98 -4.41
C THR A 136 12.25 8.85 -5.37
N LEU A 137 11.43 7.82 -5.51
CA LEU A 137 11.67 6.67 -6.40
C LEU A 137 11.03 6.86 -7.79
N VAL A 138 10.08 7.79 -7.93
CA VAL A 138 9.35 8.00 -9.19
C VAL A 138 10.30 8.29 -10.36
N PRO A 139 11.32 9.18 -10.24
CA PRO A 139 12.25 9.43 -11.34
C PRO A 139 13.04 8.19 -11.80
N ASP A 140 13.41 7.32 -10.86
CA ASP A 140 14.17 6.11 -11.17
C ASP A 140 13.26 5.08 -11.89
N ILE A 141 12.00 4.97 -11.45
CA ILE A 141 11.00 4.11 -12.09
C ILE A 141 10.69 4.61 -13.50
N ASP A 142 10.50 5.91 -13.68
CA ASP A 142 10.21 6.52 -14.99
C ASP A 142 11.39 6.31 -15.96
N ALA A 143 12.62 6.50 -15.48
CA ALA A 143 13.83 6.24 -16.27
C ALA A 143 13.93 4.75 -16.69
N MET A 144 13.61 3.85 -15.78
CA MET A 144 13.60 2.41 -16.03
C MET A 144 12.50 2.01 -17.01
N ASP A 145 11.32 2.57 -16.87
CA ASP A 145 10.19 2.33 -17.79
C ASP A 145 10.49 2.83 -19.20
N ALA A 146 11.16 3.98 -19.33
CA ALA A 146 11.58 4.52 -20.63
C ALA A 146 12.58 3.60 -21.35
N VAL A 147 13.52 2.98 -20.62
CA VAL A 147 14.43 1.98 -21.17
C VAL A 147 13.67 0.76 -21.68
N ILE A 148 12.72 0.24 -20.88
CA ILE A 148 11.92 -0.92 -21.28
C ILE A 148 11.04 -0.60 -22.49
N ASP A 149 10.43 0.59 -22.55
CA ASP A 149 9.66 1.01 -23.72
C ASP A 149 10.49 1.01 -24.98
N ALA A 150 11.75 1.46 -24.90
CA ALA A 150 12.67 1.41 -26.04
C ALA A 150 13.07 -0.03 -26.43
N GLU A 151 13.32 -0.91 -25.46
CA GLU A 151 13.69 -2.31 -25.67
C GLU A 151 12.53 -3.17 -26.20
N THR A 152 11.30 -2.79 -25.91
CA THR A 152 10.08 -3.56 -26.24
C THR A 152 9.27 -2.98 -27.39
N VAL A 153 9.88 -2.09 -28.18
CA VAL A 153 9.24 -1.55 -29.40
C VAL A 153 8.82 -2.69 -30.33
N GLY A 154 7.55 -2.72 -30.71
CA GLY A 154 6.98 -3.76 -31.57
C GLY A 154 6.43 -4.99 -30.84
N MET A 155 6.58 -5.10 -29.54
CA MET A 155 5.90 -6.11 -28.72
C MET A 155 4.46 -5.71 -28.44
N SER A 156 3.62 -6.68 -28.08
CA SER A 156 2.25 -6.40 -27.63
C SER A 156 2.25 -5.63 -26.31
N GLU A 157 1.18 -4.87 -26.05
CA GLU A 157 1.01 -4.17 -24.78
C GLU A 157 1.07 -5.08 -23.55
N ALA A 158 0.66 -6.35 -23.69
CA ALA A 158 0.72 -7.32 -22.60
C ALA A 158 2.18 -7.69 -22.25
N GLU A 159 3.00 -7.91 -23.27
CA GLU A 159 4.44 -8.20 -23.12
C GLU A 159 5.21 -7.01 -22.54
N GLN A 160 4.89 -5.79 -23.01
CA GLN A 160 5.48 -4.56 -22.46
C GLN A 160 5.12 -4.38 -20.99
N ARG A 161 3.86 -4.57 -20.61
CA ARG A 161 3.41 -4.52 -19.20
C ARG A 161 4.11 -5.57 -18.34
N GLN A 162 4.27 -6.78 -18.87
CA GLN A 162 4.97 -7.85 -18.16
C GLN A 162 6.46 -7.53 -17.95
N ALA A 163 7.13 -6.97 -18.95
CA ALA A 163 8.53 -6.54 -18.86
C ALA A 163 8.73 -5.44 -17.80
N LYS A 164 7.88 -4.41 -17.82
CA LYS A 164 7.88 -3.33 -16.79
C LYS A 164 7.66 -3.90 -15.39
N ARG A 165 6.64 -4.75 -15.23
CA ARG A 165 6.35 -5.39 -13.94
C ARG A 165 7.53 -6.21 -13.42
N GLY A 166 8.15 -7.02 -14.25
CA GLY A 166 9.31 -7.83 -13.86
C GLY A 166 10.49 -6.97 -13.41
N ARG A 167 10.80 -5.90 -14.13
CA ARG A 167 11.91 -5.00 -13.79
C ARG A 167 11.63 -4.18 -12.53
N ARG A 168 10.43 -3.66 -12.35
CA ARG A 168 10.00 -2.95 -11.12
C ARG A 168 10.08 -3.86 -9.90
N THR A 169 9.61 -5.10 -10.00
CA THR A 169 9.71 -6.07 -8.89
C THR A 169 11.16 -6.32 -8.50
N SER A 170 12.05 -6.51 -9.48
CA SER A 170 13.49 -6.71 -9.21
C SER A 170 14.13 -5.47 -8.58
N TYR A 171 13.77 -4.27 -9.03
CA TYR A 171 14.30 -3.02 -8.48
C TYR A 171 13.83 -2.81 -7.04
N LEU A 172 12.53 -2.98 -6.78
CA LEU A 172 11.97 -2.82 -5.44
C LEU A 172 12.52 -3.85 -4.44
N SER A 173 12.80 -5.07 -4.89
CA SER A 173 13.43 -6.10 -4.03
C SER A 173 14.85 -5.73 -3.61
N LEU A 174 15.56 -4.91 -4.39
CA LEU A 174 16.91 -4.44 -4.06
C LEU A 174 16.89 -3.26 -3.06
N ILE A 175 15.81 -2.50 -2.99
CA ILE A 175 15.68 -1.33 -2.10
C ILE A 175 15.22 -1.74 -0.69
N HIS A 176 14.61 -2.91 -0.54
CA HIS A 176 14.11 -3.43 0.73
C HIS A 176 15.12 -4.30 1.49
N ILE A 177 16.40 -4.30 1.10
CA ILE A 177 17.47 -5.03 1.80
C ILE A 177 18.09 -4.15 2.89
#